data_43708b7fa38ef537e7bce4d632bf89f3
#
_entry.id   43708b7fa38ef537e7bce4d632bf89f3
#
_cell.length_a   1.000
_cell.length_b   1.000
_cell.length_c   1.000
_cell.angle_alpha   90.00
_cell.angle_beta   90.00
_cell.angle_gamma   90.00
#
_symmetry.space_group_name_H-M   'P 1'
#
loop_
_entity.id
_entity.type
_entity.pdbx_description
1 polymer ?
#
loop_
_entity_poly.entity_id
_entity_poly.type
_entity_poly.pdbx_seq_one_letter_code
_entity_poly.pdbx_strand_id
1 'polypeptide(L)' 'MKVKELIIELQKCNPEALVIYENMEIFEVDNVGGIGSDDLELDLLNEPPVPLAQAKSIIVY' A
#
# COMPACT_ATOMS: atom_id res chain seq x y z
N MET A 1 5.72 1.16 12.44
CA MET A 1 5.95 2.45 11.74
C MET A 1 5.31 3.58 12.53
N LYS A 2 6.04 4.67 12.72
CA LYS A 2 5.48 5.83 13.40
C LYS A 2 4.70 6.70 12.43
N VAL A 3 3.80 7.55 12.96
CA VAL A 3 2.97 8.44 12.12
C VAL A 3 3.83 9.26 11.17
N LYS A 4 4.93 9.85 11.65
CA LYS A 4 5.82 10.66 10.81
C LYS A 4 6.41 9.87 9.65
N GLU A 5 6.68 8.59 9.85
CA GLU A 5 7.21 7.72 8.81
C GLU A 5 6.14 7.38 7.77
N LEU A 6 4.93 7.10 8.23
CA LEU A 6 3.81 6.80 7.34
C LEU A 6 3.45 8.02 6.49
N ILE A 7 3.47 9.22 7.06
CA ILE A 7 3.20 10.45 6.32
C ILE A 7 4.19 10.59 5.16
N ILE A 8 5.48 10.35 5.42
CA ILE A 8 6.52 10.43 4.38
C ILE A 8 6.23 9.44 3.26
N GLU A 9 5.88 8.20 3.62
CA GLU A 9 5.56 7.18 2.62
C GLU A 9 4.31 7.53 1.80
N LEU A 10 3.26 8.03 2.46
CA LEU A 10 2.03 8.41 1.78
C LEU A 10 2.20 9.60 0.85
N GLN A 11 3.12 10.50 1.14
CA GLN A 11 3.42 11.63 0.25
C GLN A 11 4.01 11.19 -1.08
N LYS A 12 4.58 10.01 -1.15
CA LYS A 12 5.11 9.43 -2.39
C LYS A 12 4.02 8.80 -3.25
N CYS A 13 2.83 8.65 -2.71
CA CYS A 13 1.74 7.93 -3.36
C CYS A 13 0.85 8.87 -4.17
N ASN A 14 0.11 8.28 -5.12
CA ASN A 14 -0.96 8.98 -5.81
C ASN A 14 -2.04 9.33 -4.78
N PRO A 15 -2.41 10.61 -4.61
CA PRO A 15 -3.42 11.01 -3.62
C PRO A 15 -4.81 10.41 -3.86
N GLU A 16 -5.08 9.93 -5.07
CA GLU A 16 -6.35 9.27 -5.41
C GLU A 16 -6.32 7.76 -5.14
N ALA A 17 -5.19 7.20 -4.74
CA ALA A 17 -5.09 5.77 -4.47
C ALA A 17 -5.86 5.38 -3.22
N LEU A 18 -6.47 4.20 -3.25
CA LEU A 18 -7.13 3.63 -2.07
C LEU A 18 -6.08 3.09 -1.11
N VAL A 19 -6.33 3.24 0.19
CA VAL A 19 -5.48 2.65 1.22
C VAL A 19 -6.14 1.36 1.71
N ILE A 20 -5.37 0.27 1.71
CA ILE A 20 -5.85 -1.05 2.10
C ILE A 20 -4.99 -1.56 3.25
N TYR A 21 -5.65 -2.14 4.26
CA TYR A 21 -4.98 -2.82 5.35
C TYR A 21 -5.30 -4.32 5.24
N GLU A 22 -4.29 -5.11 4.92
CA GLU A 22 -4.47 -6.53 4.65
C GLU A 22 -4.60 -7.37 5.92
N ASN A 23 -3.95 -6.97 6.99
CA ASN A 23 -3.85 -7.78 8.18
C ASN A 23 -5.12 -7.69 9.02
N MET A 24 -5.74 -8.84 9.32
CA MET A 24 -6.98 -8.89 10.11
C MET A 24 -6.73 -8.78 11.61
N GLU A 25 -5.49 -8.89 12.06
CA GLU A 25 -5.10 -8.70 13.45
C GLU A 25 -4.54 -7.29 13.64
N ILE A 26 -4.55 -6.82 14.88
CA ILE A 26 -4.03 -5.48 15.18
C ILE A 26 -2.53 -5.59 15.42
N PHE A 27 -1.76 -5.30 14.39
CA PHE A 27 -0.31 -5.25 14.45
C PHE A 27 0.19 -3.86 14.07
N GLU A 28 1.41 -3.58 14.50
CA GLU A 28 2.08 -2.36 14.06
C GLU A 28 2.33 -2.44 12.55
N VAL A 29 2.04 -1.35 11.85
CA VAL A 29 2.34 -1.24 10.42
C VAL A 29 3.83 -0.98 10.25
N ASP A 30 4.48 -1.79 9.42
CA ASP A 30 5.92 -1.70 9.14
C ASP A 30 6.24 -1.27 7.72
N ASN A 31 5.33 -1.52 6.77
CA ASN A 31 5.61 -1.33 5.35
C ASN A 31 4.43 -0.72 4.62
N VAL A 32 4.75 -0.09 3.49
CA VAL A 32 3.76 0.44 2.54
C VAL A 32 4.15 -0.07 1.16
N GLY A 33 3.19 -0.69 0.47
CA GLY A 33 3.42 -1.22 -0.86
C GLY A 33 2.39 -0.72 -1.87
N GLY A 34 2.74 -0.74 -3.15
CA GLY A 34 1.86 -0.31 -4.22
C GLY A 34 1.24 -1.47 -4.99
N ILE A 35 -0.04 -1.34 -5.34
CA ILE A 35 -0.77 -2.30 -6.17
C ILE A 35 -1.22 -1.60 -7.44
N GLY A 36 -0.86 -2.16 -8.60
CA GLY A 36 -1.04 -1.49 -9.88
C GLY A 36 -2.32 -1.84 -10.62
N SER A 37 -3.07 -2.87 -10.21
CA SER A 37 -4.27 -3.30 -10.92
C SER A 37 -5.52 -3.11 -10.07
N ASP A 38 -6.68 -3.18 -10.74
CA ASP A 38 -7.97 -3.09 -10.06
C ASP A 38 -8.37 -4.43 -9.42
N ASP A 39 -7.69 -5.51 -9.78
CA ASP A 39 -7.93 -6.83 -9.21
C ASP A 39 -6.92 -7.09 -8.09
N LEU A 40 -7.30 -6.73 -6.88
CA LEU A 40 -6.44 -6.83 -5.72
C LEU A 40 -6.01 -8.26 -5.42
N GLU A 41 -6.90 -9.23 -5.67
CA GLU A 41 -6.60 -10.63 -5.39
C GLU A 41 -5.50 -11.15 -6.29
N LEU A 42 -5.53 -10.83 -7.58
CA LEU A 42 -4.50 -11.23 -8.52
C LEU A 42 -3.16 -10.54 -8.22
N ASP A 43 -3.20 -9.26 -7.90
CA ASP A 43 -2.00 -8.50 -7.60
C ASP A 43 -1.27 -9.03 -6.38
N LEU A 44 -2.01 -9.36 -5.33
CA LEU A 44 -1.41 -9.88 -4.11
C LEU A 44 -0.77 -11.25 -4.31
N LEU A 45 -1.30 -12.05 -5.26
CA LEU A 45 -0.83 -13.41 -5.49
C LEU A 45 0.26 -13.51 -6.55
N ASN A 46 0.23 -12.69 -7.59
CA ASN A 46 1.00 -12.96 -8.81
C ASN A 46 1.87 -11.80 -9.31
N GLU A 47 1.67 -10.58 -8.86
CA GLU A 47 2.34 -9.44 -9.44
C GLU A 47 3.38 -8.81 -8.52
N PRO A 48 4.51 -8.34 -9.07
CA PRO A 48 5.47 -7.61 -8.28
C PRO A 48 4.90 -6.26 -7.85
N PRO A 49 5.34 -5.70 -6.71
CA PRO A 49 4.88 -4.39 -6.29
C PRO A 49 5.27 -3.31 -7.30
N VAL A 50 4.38 -2.33 -7.50
CA VAL A 50 4.64 -1.20 -8.38
C VAL A 50 5.12 0.00 -7.57
N PRO A 51 5.79 0.97 -8.22
CA PRO A 51 6.16 2.20 -7.53
C PRO A 51 4.95 2.91 -6.92
N LEU A 52 5.12 3.46 -5.72
CA LEU A 52 4.01 4.09 -4.99
C LEU A 52 3.31 5.19 -5.79
N ALA A 53 4.06 5.98 -6.53
CA ALA A 53 3.51 7.07 -7.33
C ALA A 53 2.59 6.60 -8.45
N GLN A 54 2.73 5.35 -8.90
CA GLN A 54 1.94 4.78 -9.99
C GLN A 54 0.86 3.82 -9.51
N ALA A 55 0.84 3.51 -8.23
CA ALA A 55 -0.08 2.53 -7.68
C ALA A 55 -1.53 3.06 -7.66
N LYS A 56 -2.47 2.21 -8.03
CA LYS A 56 -3.91 2.51 -7.92
C LYS A 56 -4.42 2.28 -6.51
N SER A 57 -3.77 1.40 -5.77
CA SER A 57 -4.09 1.12 -4.37
C SER A 57 -2.81 0.99 -3.59
N ILE A 58 -2.86 1.38 -2.32
CA ILE A 58 -1.73 1.30 -1.41
C ILE A 58 -2.09 0.32 -0.31
N ILE A 59 -1.22 -0.66 -0.09
CA ILE A 59 -1.39 -1.64 0.98
C ILE A 59 -0.43 -1.32 2.11
N VAL A 60 -0.94 -1.32 3.34
CA VAL A 60 -0.12 -1.17 4.54
C VAL A 60 -0.06 -2.51 5.27
N TYR A 61 1.11 -2.89 5.76
CA TYR A 61 1.30 -4.19 6.41
C TYR A 61 2.49 -4.24 7.34
#